data_aa1e2f97bce2bb259e0c7d912be593c9
#
_entry.id   aa1e2f97bce2bb259e0c7d912be593c9
#
_cell.length_a   1.000
_cell.length_b   1.000
_cell.length_c   1.000
_cell.angle_alpha   90.00
_cell.angle_beta   90.00
_cell.angle_gamma   90.00
#
_symmetry.space_group_name_H-M   'P 1'
#
loop_
_entity.id
_entity.type
_entity.pdbx_description
1 polymer ?
#
loop_
_entity_poly.entity_id
_entity_poly.type
_entity_poly.pdbx_seq_one_letter_code
_entity_poly.pdbx_strand_id
1 'polypeptide(L)'
;AVIDKASQPLLDKLAAAIKQCPAVTIEVAGYTDGAGKKSANVALSKRRAEAVVASLTKAGIGSVKLVAEGYGSAKPIASNDTAEGRAQNRRIEFVVK
;
A
#
# COMPACT_ATOMS: atom_id res chain seq x y z
N ALA A 1 -10.01 6.90 0.56
CA ALA A 1 -8.76 6.68 1.32
C ALA A 1 -7.75 7.76 0.98
N VAL A 2 -7.07 8.26 1.98
CA VAL A 2 -6.07 9.32 1.83
C VAL A 2 -4.70 8.72 2.08
N ILE A 3 -3.73 9.03 1.20
CA ILE A 3 -2.34 8.60 1.38
C ILE A 3 -1.73 9.41 2.52
N ASP A 4 -1.12 8.73 3.47
CA ASP A 4 -0.44 9.35 4.59
C ASP A 4 0.76 10.17 4.09
N LYS A 5 0.95 11.37 4.65
CA LYS A 5 2.10 12.21 4.34
C LYS A 5 3.44 11.51 4.58
N ALA A 6 3.50 10.64 5.59
CA ALA A 6 4.69 9.85 5.89
C ALA A 6 5.08 8.89 4.77
N SER A 7 4.11 8.47 3.94
CA SER A 7 4.34 7.57 2.81
C SER A 7 4.78 8.28 1.53
N GLN A 8 4.61 9.61 1.45
CA GLN A 8 4.88 10.34 0.21
C GLN A 8 6.34 10.27 -0.24
N PRO A 9 7.36 10.42 0.64
CA PRO A 9 8.76 10.26 0.22
C PRO A 9 9.06 8.86 -0.32
N LEU A 10 8.44 7.81 0.24
CA LEU A 10 8.59 6.45 -0.23
C LEU A 10 7.98 6.29 -1.63
N LEU A 11 6.80 6.87 -1.86
CA LEU A 11 6.15 6.85 -3.17
C LEU A 11 7.00 7.57 -4.22
N ASP A 12 7.61 8.70 -3.88
CA ASP A 12 8.46 9.46 -4.80
C ASP A 12 9.71 8.66 -5.19
N LYS A 13 10.34 7.98 -4.24
CA LYS A 13 11.48 7.10 -4.51
C LYS A 13 11.10 5.93 -5.39
N LEU A 14 9.95 5.32 -5.11
CA LEU A 14 9.44 4.20 -5.90
C LEU A 14 9.14 4.65 -7.33
N ALA A 15 8.52 5.81 -7.50
CA ALA A 15 8.23 6.38 -8.82
C ALA A 15 9.51 6.55 -9.65
N ALA A 16 10.57 7.09 -9.04
CA ALA A 16 11.84 7.28 -9.70
C ALA A 16 12.49 5.95 -10.11
N ALA A 17 12.44 4.95 -9.22
CA ALA A 17 12.99 3.61 -9.49
C ALA A 17 12.23 2.90 -10.61
N ILE A 18 10.90 2.99 -10.62
CA ILE A 18 10.04 2.33 -11.62
C ILE A 18 10.27 2.91 -13.02
N LYS A 19 10.49 4.20 -13.15
CA LYS A 19 10.76 4.84 -14.43
C LYS A 19 11.98 4.26 -15.13
N GLN A 20 12.92 3.69 -14.39
CA GLN A 20 14.12 3.06 -14.93
C GLN A 20 13.91 1.59 -15.30
N CYS A 21 12.82 0.96 -14.83
CA CYS A 21 12.54 -0.45 -15.05
C CYS A 21 11.08 -0.65 -15.53
N PRO A 22 10.75 -0.27 -16.78
CA PRO A 22 9.35 -0.18 -17.22
C PRO A 22 8.66 -1.52 -17.47
N ALA A 23 9.35 -2.64 -17.45
CA ALA A 23 8.79 -3.95 -17.81
C ALA A 23 8.38 -4.81 -16.62
N VAL A 24 8.14 -4.22 -15.45
CA VAL A 24 7.75 -4.98 -14.25
C VAL A 24 6.28 -4.79 -13.90
N THR A 25 5.72 -5.78 -13.21
CA THR A 25 4.40 -5.67 -12.56
C THR A 25 4.64 -5.45 -11.08
N ILE A 26 3.95 -4.48 -10.49
CA ILE A 26 4.06 -4.18 -9.07
C ILE A 26 2.69 -4.35 -8.42
N GLU A 27 2.63 -5.19 -7.40
CA GLU A 27 1.48 -5.28 -6.51
C GLU A 27 1.61 -4.25 -5.40
N VAL A 28 0.60 -3.40 -5.26
CA VAL A 28 0.49 -2.46 -4.15
C VAL A 28 -0.42 -3.11 -3.12
N ALA A 29 0.15 -3.58 -2.03
CA ALA A 29 -0.54 -4.36 -1.01
C ALA A 29 -0.87 -3.50 0.20
N GLY A 30 -2.16 -3.35 0.51
CA GLY A 30 -2.65 -2.59 1.66
C GLY A 30 -2.92 -3.50 2.85
N TYR A 31 -2.56 -3.02 4.04
CA TYR A 31 -2.76 -3.73 5.30
C TYR A 31 -3.38 -2.80 6.35
N THR A 32 -4.09 -3.40 7.29
CA THR A 32 -4.69 -2.70 8.43
C THR A 32 -4.19 -3.31 9.74
N ASP A 33 -4.50 -2.65 10.87
CA ASP A 33 -4.40 -3.28 12.18
C ASP A 33 -5.56 -4.27 12.38
N GLY A 34 -5.63 -4.92 13.55
CA GLY A 34 -6.64 -5.92 13.87
C GLY A 34 -7.97 -5.37 14.36
N ALA A 35 -8.14 -4.05 14.44
CA ALA A 35 -9.35 -3.44 14.96
C ALA A 35 -10.50 -3.51 13.95
N GLY A 36 -11.71 -3.81 14.42
CA GLY A 36 -12.90 -3.84 13.60
C GLY A 36 -13.13 -5.16 12.86
N LYS A 37 -14.09 -5.16 11.96
CA LYS A 37 -14.47 -6.36 11.22
C LYS A 37 -13.45 -6.66 10.13
N LYS A 38 -13.15 -7.94 9.95
CA LYS A 38 -12.21 -8.41 8.93
C LYS A 38 -12.60 -7.95 7.53
N SER A 39 -13.86 -8.07 7.15
CA SER A 39 -14.34 -7.66 5.82
C SER A 39 -14.20 -6.15 5.60
N ALA A 40 -14.45 -5.33 6.61
CA ALA A 40 -14.28 -3.89 6.56
C ALA A 40 -12.80 -3.52 6.39
N ASN A 41 -11.91 -4.23 7.07
CA ASN A 41 -10.46 -4.02 6.98
C ASN A 41 -9.93 -4.37 5.60
N VAL A 42 -10.40 -5.45 5.00
CA VAL A 42 -10.03 -5.82 3.63
C VAL A 42 -10.47 -4.73 2.65
N ALA A 43 -11.70 -4.26 2.75
CA ALA A 43 -12.21 -3.20 1.87
C ALA A 43 -11.44 -1.89 2.04
N LEU A 44 -11.12 -1.52 3.28
CA LEU A 44 -10.36 -0.31 3.57
C LEU A 44 -8.94 -0.40 3.02
N SER A 45 -8.25 -1.53 3.22
CA SER A 45 -6.88 -1.73 2.74
C SER A 45 -6.82 -1.72 1.22
N LYS A 46 -7.83 -2.27 0.55
CA LYS A 46 -7.92 -2.23 -0.91
C LYS A 46 -8.10 -0.79 -1.41
N ARG A 47 -8.96 0.00 -0.78
CA ARG A 47 -9.16 1.42 -1.15
C ARG A 47 -7.88 2.22 -0.98
N ARG A 48 -7.12 1.97 0.08
CA ARG A 48 -5.82 2.61 0.29
C ARG A 48 -4.82 2.22 -0.79
N ALA A 49 -4.76 0.95 -1.14
CA ALA A 49 -3.88 0.47 -2.22
C ALA A 49 -4.28 1.10 -3.57
N GLU A 50 -5.56 1.20 -3.86
CA GLU A 50 -6.05 1.85 -5.08
C GLU A 50 -5.69 3.33 -5.12
N ALA A 51 -5.74 4.02 -3.99
CA ALA A 51 -5.32 5.43 -3.89
C ALA A 51 -3.82 5.58 -4.20
N VAL A 52 -3.00 4.64 -3.73
CA VAL A 52 -1.56 4.62 -4.04
C VAL A 52 -1.33 4.38 -5.52
N VAL A 53 -2.04 3.42 -6.12
CA VAL A 53 -1.96 3.16 -7.57
C VAL A 53 -2.32 4.41 -8.36
N ALA A 54 -3.40 5.11 -7.99
CA ALA A 54 -3.80 6.35 -8.65
C ALA A 54 -2.71 7.42 -8.55
N SER A 55 -2.09 7.55 -7.38
CA SER A 55 -1.00 8.50 -7.16
C SER A 55 0.22 8.20 -8.02
N LEU A 56 0.61 6.92 -8.10
CA LEU A 56 1.74 6.49 -8.93
C LEU A 56 1.45 6.72 -10.42
N THR A 57 0.24 6.42 -10.86
CA THR A 57 -0.18 6.66 -12.25
C THR A 57 -0.11 8.15 -12.59
N LYS A 58 -0.55 9.00 -11.66
CA LYS A 58 -0.50 10.45 -11.81
C LYS A 58 0.93 10.97 -11.87
N ALA A 59 1.87 10.28 -11.22
CA ALA A 59 3.30 10.61 -11.26
C ALA A 59 3.99 10.17 -12.55
N GLY A 60 3.27 9.59 -13.50
CA GLY A 60 3.79 9.24 -14.81
C GLY A 60 4.36 7.82 -14.94
N ILE A 61 3.88 6.89 -14.14
CA ILE A 61 4.34 5.48 -14.15
C ILE A 61 3.43 4.60 -15.01
N GLY A 62 2.89 5.12 -16.09
CA GLY A 62 1.91 4.42 -16.92
C GLY A 62 2.44 3.22 -17.70
N SER A 63 3.76 3.07 -17.84
CA SER A 63 4.38 1.94 -18.54
C SER A 63 4.54 0.69 -17.66
N VAL A 64 4.29 0.80 -16.36
CA VAL A 64 4.38 -0.29 -15.40
C VAL A 64 2.98 -0.75 -15.03
N LYS A 65 2.78 -2.06 -14.98
CA LYS A 65 1.51 -2.62 -14.54
C LYS A 65 1.42 -2.53 -13.02
N LEU A 66 0.41 -1.83 -12.53
CA LEU A 66 0.14 -1.67 -11.10
C LEU A 66 -1.14 -2.43 -10.75
N VAL A 67 -1.06 -3.24 -9.71
CA VAL A 67 -2.20 -4.02 -9.21
C VAL A 67 -2.42 -3.65 -7.74
N ALA A 68 -3.65 -3.26 -7.40
CA ALA A 68 -4.01 -2.95 -6.02
C ALA A 68 -4.64 -4.16 -5.36
N GLU A 69 -4.12 -4.55 -4.18
CA GLU A 69 -4.66 -5.63 -3.37
C GLU A 69 -4.85 -5.19 -1.92
N GLY A 70 -5.92 -5.67 -1.30
CA GLY A 70 -6.20 -5.41 0.10
C GLY A 70 -6.19 -6.70 0.90
N TYR A 71 -5.28 -6.81 1.85
CA TYR A 71 -5.15 -7.98 2.71
C TYR A 71 -5.74 -7.79 4.11
N GLY A 72 -6.17 -6.56 4.42
CA GLY A 72 -6.72 -6.25 5.73
C GLY A 72 -5.72 -6.53 6.84
N SER A 73 -6.16 -7.24 7.88
CA SER A 73 -5.34 -7.58 9.05
C SER A 73 -4.65 -8.93 8.93
N ALA A 74 -4.55 -9.52 7.73
CA ALA A 74 -4.11 -10.91 7.56
C ALA A 74 -2.63 -11.17 7.90
N LYS A 75 -1.75 -10.15 7.78
CA LYS A 75 -0.31 -10.34 8.01
C LYS A 75 0.25 -9.23 8.91
N PRO A 76 -0.01 -9.28 10.22
CA PRO A 76 0.54 -8.29 11.12
C PRO A 76 2.06 -8.41 11.22
N ILE A 77 2.74 -7.27 11.29
CA ILE A 77 4.19 -7.20 11.48
C ILE A 77 4.55 -6.78 12.91
N ALA A 78 3.55 -6.40 13.69
CA ALA A 78 3.73 -5.96 15.08
C ALA A 78 2.48 -6.32 15.88
N SER A 79 2.52 -6.09 17.20
CA SER A 79 1.39 -6.37 18.08
C SER A 79 0.22 -5.44 17.84
N ASN A 80 -0.98 -6.00 17.75
CA ASN A 80 -2.22 -5.22 17.72
C ASN A 80 -2.65 -4.74 19.11
N ASP A 81 -1.96 -5.19 20.18
CA ASP A 81 -2.28 -4.82 21.56
C ASP A 81 -1.74 -3.44 21.95
N THR A 82 -0.80 -2.89 21.18
CA THR A 82 -0.23 -1.57 21.45
C THR A 82 -0.57 -0.59 20.32
N ALA A 83 -0.64 0.70 20.64
CA ALA A 83 -0.89 1.74 19.64
C ALA A 83 0.23 1.80 18.61
N GLU A 84 1.49 1.63 19.04
CA GLU A 84 2.64 1.62 18.16
C GLU A 84 2.60 0.42 17.20
N GLY A 85 2.26 -0.76 17.71
CA GLY A 85 2.14 -1.97 16.90
C GLY A 85 1.02 -1.85 15.87
N ARG A 86 -0.13 -1.32 16.27
CA ARG A 86 -1.24 -1.08 15.34
C ARG A 86 -0.85 -0.11 14.24
N ALA A 87 -0.12 0.95 14.58
CA ALA A 87 0.36 1.92 13.59
C ALA A 87 1.29 1.27 12.56
N GLN A 88 2.16 0.36 12.99
CA GLN A 88 3.05 -0.38 12.10
C GLN A 88 2.29 -1.34 11.19
N ASN A 89 1.19 -1.91 11.66
CA ASN A 89 0.37 -2.83 10.87
C ASN A 89 -0.44 -2.09 9.79
N ARG A 90 -0.77 -0.82 9.99
CA ARG A 90 -1.45 0.02 8.99
C ARG A 90 -0.43 0.51 7.98
N ARG A 91 -0.18 -0.30 6.95
CA ARG A 91 0.91 -0.04 6.00
C ARG A 91 0.54 -0.39 4.57
N ILE A 92 1.34 0.11 3.65
CA ILE A 92 1.35 -0.30 2.24
C ILE A 92 2.70 -0.96 1.95
N GLU A 93 2.67 -2.10 1.27
CA GLU A 93 3.87 -2.79 0.80
C GLU A 93 3.86 -2.87 -0.72
N PHE A 94 5.03 -2.84 -1.32
CA PHE A 94 5.20 -2.96 -2.76
C PHE A 94 5.92 -4.28 -3.07
N VAL A 95 5.29 -5.10 -3.91
CA VAL A 95 5.83 -6.40 -4.28
C VAL A 95 6.10 -6.42 -5.78
N VAL A 96 7.34 -6.58 -6.16
CA VAL A 96 7.75 -6.68 -7.56
C VAL A 96 7.51 -8.12 -8.03
N LYS A 97 6.77 -8.25 -9.09
CA LYS A 97 6.41 -9.55 -9.65
C LYS A 97 7.31 -9.92 -10.85
#